data_6c4a7146e748afb0c67d8155f3562d95
#
_entry.id   6c4a7146e748afb0c67d8155f3562d95
#
_cell.length_a   1.000
_cell.length_b   1.000
_cell.length_c   1.000
_cell.angle_alpha   90.00
_cell.angle_beta   90.00
_cell.angle_gamma   90.00
#
_symmetry.space_group_name_H-M   'P 1'
#
loop_
_entity.id
_entity.type
_entity.pdbx_description
1 polymer ?
#
loop_
_entity_poly.entity_id
_entity_poly.type
_entity_poly.pdbx_seq_one_letter_code
_entity_poly.pdbx_strand_id
1 'polypeptide(L)'
;MDVTKKLIIRSETIETLFDYYQKEKLIVNRRYQRKLVWTIEEKEGFIDSISINYPVPLFLVAEISYKGDSVLEIIDGMQRLNAIMSFIEGEFSLNGYYFDLETIAGTKYLLDKGFLKQKTPKLDREKCKNIASYQLPLSVSTFKEEEVIDEIFKRINSNGKHLSSQELRQAGATNSFGKIVRVLSENVRGDVSHSERLTLNNMKQISINNKALAYGIDMGGIFWRKHNLITNENIRESRDEELVAHLLSAILIEPRPAATSSNLDKFYEENSLVEQKISRLGEDYIIKMFEAVFDEFRKVFEATRSSFYRVLFKQQTGYVNRTFQVFFLAFYDMLVKEQMKITNYIDLCKSLEGVGDKYFTENAEKYNLSGQREKGVEVAKGLMRKYFIKRNETDPALNNGVIKLENLLERSYTENTNYDFKVGFHRMDIACNFDDNCMEKVLKTLTAIANLAKDSIGYIIVGVADKKADSDFHEKYYKSKSIQYKNFYITGIQAEADKYKTHDEYRTKIENKIKHSKITPSKYIDQILRNMDYFKYYDRSILIFRIQNEGDAVKYGDCYYERQGTSTIPIPSDKERDLWKRIIG
;
A
#
# COMPACT_ATOMS: atom_id res chain seq x y z
N MET A 1 -13.49 13.28 -36.56
CA MET A 1 -12.92 13.55 -35.21
C MET A 1 -12.81 15.06 -35.04
N ASP A 2 -13.85 15.68 -34.53
CA ASP A 2 -13.85 17.13 -34.27
C ASP A 2 -13.56 17.31 -32.77
N VAL A 3 -12.26 17.31 -32.46
CA VAL A 3 -11.80 17.56 -31.09
C VAL A 3 -11.42 19.03 -31.03
N THR A 4 -12.32 19.88 -30.61
CA THR A 4 -12.00 21.25 -30.19
C THR A 4 -11.16 21.19 -28.93
N LYS A 5 -9.86 20.83 -29.11
CA LYS A 5 -8.85 20.77 -28.04
C LYS A 5 -8.57 22.20 -27.60
N LYS A 6 -9.14 22.62 -26.49
CA LYS A 6 -8.88 23.92 -25.94
C LYS A 6 -7.79 23.83 -24.87
N LEU A 7 -6.60 24.28 -25.21
CA LEU A 7 -5.52 24.51 -24.28
C LEU A 7 -5.62 25.94 -23.77
N ILE A 8 -5.72 26.16 -22.49
CA ILE A 8 -5.77 27.47 -21.85
C ILE A 8 -4.53 27.64 -21.00
N ILE A 9 -3.74 28.66 -21.29
CA ILE A 9 -2.62 29.06 -20.44
C ILE A 9 -3.13 30.19 -19.54
N ARG A 10 -3.03 29.98 -18.23
CA ARG A 10 -3.40 30.97 -17.23
C ARG A 10 -2.43 30.89 -16.04
N SER A 11 -2.42 31.90 -15.20
CA SER A 11 -1.70 31.86 -13.95
C SER A 11 -2.68 31.84 -12.77
N GLU A 12 -2.30 31.15 -11.71
CA GLU A 12 -3.03 31.10 -10.44
C GLU A 12 -2.08 31.41 -9.29
N THR A 13 -2.55 32.12 -8.28
CA THR A 13 -1.74 32.33 -7.09
C THR A 13 -1.58 31.03 -6.30
N ILE A 14 -0.48 30.92 -5.57
CA ILE A 14 -0.28 29.80 -4.64
C ILE A 14 -1.41 29.72 -3.62
N GLU A 15 -1.94 30.86 -3.13
CA GLU A 15 -3.09 30.90 -2.22
C GLU A 15 -4.35 30.30 -2.87
N THR A 16 -4.64 30.62 -4.14
CA THR A 16 -5.78 30.02 -4.86
C THR A 16 -5.63 28.50 -5.01
N LEU A 17 -4.42 28.04 -5.36
CA LEU A 17 -4.16 26.59 -5.46
C LEU A 17 -4.18 25.89 -4.10
N PHE A 18 -3.82 26.58 -3.03
CA PHE A 18 -3.98 26.05 -1.66
C PHE A 18 -5.47 25.91 -1.29
N ASP A 19 -6.33 26.84 -1.70
CA ASP A 19 -7.79 26.70 -1.54
C ASP A 19 -8.33 25.48 -2.33
N TYR A 20 -7.86 25.26 -3.57
CA TYR A 20 -8.21 24.05 -4.34
C TYR A 20 -7.72 22.77 -3.66
N TYR A 21 -6.52 22.81 -3.09
CA TYR A 21 -5.96 21.70 -2.34
C TYR A 21 -6.79 21.36 -1.09
N GLN A 22 -7.19 22.38 -0.30
CA GLN A 22 -8.04 22.19 0.88
C GLN A 22 -9.44 21.64 0.53
N LYS A 23 -9.99 22.05 -0.63
CA LYS A 23 -11.27 21.57 -1.15
C LYS A 23 -11.17 20.24 -1.89
N GLU A 24 -10.02 19.56 -1.80
CA GLU A 24 -9.76 18.27 -2.46
C GLU A 24 -9.93 18.31 -3.99
N LYS A 25 -9.76 19.47 -4.61
CA LYS A 25 -9.91 19.68 -6.06
C LYS A 25 -8.64 19.42 -6.87
N LEU A 26 -7.52 19.11 -6.24
CA LEU A 26 -6.28 18.70 -6.91
C LEU A 26 -6.16 17.18 -6.85
N ILE A 27 -6.31 16.53 -7.99
CA ILE A 27 -6.35 15.07 -8.13
C ILE A 27 -5.07 14.59 -8.80
N VAL A 28 -4.55 13.47 -8.32
CA VAL A 28 -3.41 12.76 -8.90
C VAL A 28 -3.88 11.43 -9.44
N ASN A 29 -3.57 11.14 -10.71
CA ASN A 29 -3.80 9.83 -11.30
C ASN A 29 -2.56 8.95 -11.12
N ARG A 30 -2.72 7.87 -10.38
CA ARG A 30 -1.64 6.96 -10.02
C ARG A 30 -1.18 6.03 -11.16
N ARG A 31 -1.85 6.05 -12.28
CA ARG A 31 -1.39 5.33 -13.48
C ARG A 31 -0.03 5.86 -13.95
N TYR A 32 0.23 7.15 -13.81
CA TYR A 32 1.47 7.80 -14.23
C TYR A 32 2.17 8.61 -13.12
N GLN A 33 1.48 9.05 -12.08
CA GLN A 33 2.09 9.78 -10.96
C GLN A 33 1.88 9.03 -9.63
N ARG A 34 2.79 8.13 -9.28
CA ARG A 34 2.55 7.11 -8.25
C ARG A 34 3.05 7.45 -6.88
N LYS A 35 4.09 8.26 -6.77
CA LYS A 35 4.86 8.46 -5.55
C LYS A 35 5.28 9.91 -5.42
N LEU A 36 5.30 10.41 -4.18
CA LEU A 36 6.04 11.61 -3.85
C LEU A 36 7.47 11.20 -3.49
N VAL A 37 8.44 11.68 -4.27
CA VAL A 37 9.84 11.23 -4.17
C VAL A 37 10.83 12.34 -3.84
N TRP A 38 10.43 13.62 -3.89
CA TRP A 38 11.32 14.73 -3.56
C TRP A 38 11.75 14.69 -2.10
N THR A 39 13.05 14.90 -1.88
CA THR A 39 13.61 15.08 -0.54
C THR A 39 13.21 16.44 0.02
N ILE A 40 13.48 16.66 1.32
CA ILE A 40 13.26 17.96 1.93
C ILE A 40 14.15 19.02 1.27
N GLU A 41 15.40 18.67 0.97
CA GLU A 41 16.36 19.55 0.33
C GLU A 41 15.88 19.97 -1.08
N GLU A 42 15.32 19.04 -1.86
CA GLU A 42 14.75 19.35 -3.18
C GLU A 42 13.53 20.26 -3.05
N LYS A 43 12.66 20.01 -2.07
CA LYS A 43 11.50 20.86 -1.77
C LYS A 43 11.93 22.25 -1.32
N GLU A 44 12.90 22.33 -0.40
CA GLU A 44 13.43 23.59 0.13
C GLU A 44 14.05 24.44 -0.99
N GLY A 45 14.88 23.86 -1.87
CA GLY A 45 15.45 24.55 -3.02
C GLY A 45 14.41 25.08 -4.00
N PHE A 46 13.28 24.36 -4.17
CA PHE A 46 12.19 24.85 -4.99
C PHE A 46 11.42 26.02 -4.35
N ILE A 47 11.15 25.95 -3.05
CA ILE A 47 10.52 27.05 -2.30
C ILE A 47 11.43 28.26 -2.23
N ASP A 48 12.75 28.07 -2.11
CA ASP A 48 13.72 29.16 -2.15
C ASP A 48 13.62 29.93 -3.47
N SER A 49 13.57 29.23 -4.61
CA SER A 49 13.38 29.83 -5.93
C SER A 49 12.10 30.67 -6.01
N ILE A 50 10.99 30.20 -5.45
CA ILE A 50 9.73 30.96 -5.36
C ILE A 50 9.90 32.18 -4.45
N SER A 51 10.58 32.06 -3.33
CA SER A 51 10.75 33.11 -2.34
C SER A 51 11.50 34.34 -2.86
N ILE A 52 12.38 34.12 -3.84
CA ILE A 52 13.15 35.17 -4.53
C ILE A 52 12.58 35.52 -5.91
N ASN A 53 11.35 35.08 -6.18
CA ASN A 53 10.57 35.35 -7.40
C ASN A 53 11.25 34.87 -8.69
N TYR A 54 11.98 33.74 -8.64
CA TYR A 54 12.52 33.13 -9.85
C TYR A 54 11.42 32.41 -10.63
N PRO A 55 11.51 32.34 -11.99
CA PRO A 55 10.53 31.65 -12.80
C PRO A 55 10.55 30.15 -12.52
N VAL A 56 9.37 29.55 -12.41
CA VAL A 56 9.20 28.11 -12.21
C VAL A 56 8.66 27.45 -13.49
N PRO A 57 8.95 26.17 -13.73
CA PRO A 57 8.40 25.46 -14.88
C PRO A 57 6.87 25.42 -14.86
N LEU A 58 6.28 25.42 -16.05
CA LEU A 58 4.84 25.31 -16.26
C LEU A 58 4.26 24.07 -15.57
N PHE A 59 3.09 24.24 -14.94
CA PHE A 59 2.30 23.13 -14.41
C PHE A 59 1.28 22.70 -15.46
N LEU A 60 1.15 21.40 -15.66
CA LEU A 60 0.18 20.86 -16.59
C LEU A 60 -0.95 20.17 -15.84
N VAL A 61 -2.18 20.59 -16.08
CA VAL A 61 -3.36 20.03 -15.44
C VAL A 61 -4.48 19.79 -16.47
N ALA A 62 -5.31 18.79 -16.21
CA ALA A 62 -6.54 18.56 -16.95
C ALA A 62 -7.75 18.87 -16.07
N GLU A 63 -8.70 19.62 -16.60
CA GLU A 63 -9.98 19.81 -15.94
C GLU A 63 -10.89 18.62 -16.28
N ILE A 64 -11.26 17.84 -15.25
CA ILE A 64 -12.07 16.64 -15.39
C ILE A 64 -13.25 16.68 -14.42
N SER A 65 -14.29 15.88 -14.68
CA SER A 65 -15.34 15.62 -13.71
C SER A 65 -14.97 14.38 -12.87
N TYR A 66 -14.91 14.55 -11.57
CA TYR A 66 -14.62 13.46 -10.63
C TYR A 66 -15.59 13.51 -9.46
N LYS A 67 -16.33 12.41 -9.23
CA LYS A 67 -17.39 12.31 -8.19
C LYS A 67 -18.45 13.44 -8.27
N GLY A 68 -18.73 13.92 -9.48
CA GLY A 68 -19.74 14.98 -9.72
C GLY A 68 -19.21 16.41 -9.64
N ASP A 69 -17.97 16.62 -9.21
CA ASP A 69 -17.32 17.93 -9.12
C ASP A 69 -16.34 18.16 -10.27
N SER A 70 -16.14 19.45 -10.63
CA SER A 70 -15.03 19.86 -11.51
C SER A 70 -13.75 19.93 -10.68
N VAL A 71 -12.73 19.15 -11.08
CA VAL A 71 -11.43 19.05 -10.40
C VAL A 71 -10.29 19.19 -11.41
N LEU A 72 -9.10 19.50 -10.90
CA LEU A 72 -7.86 19.56 -11.69
C LEU A 72 -7.04 18.29 -11.47
N GLU A 73 -6.97 17.43 -12.48
CA GLU A 73 -6.07 16.30 -12.51
C GLU A 73 -4.67 16.79 -12.88
N ILE A 74 -3.69 16.55 -12.01
CA ILE A 74 -2.31 17.00 -12.19
C ILE A 74 -1.62 16.05 -13.17
N ILE A 75 -1.21 16.54 -14.35
CA ILE A 75 -0.48 15.77 -15.37
C ILE A 75 1.02 15.91 -15.16
N ASP A 76 1.51 17.14 -14.90
CA ASP A 76 2.89 17.41 -14.52
C ASP A 76 2.95 18.47 -13.42
N GLY A 77 3.95 18.37 -12.55
CA GLY A 77 4.19 19.28 -11.44
C GLY A 77 3.71 18.78 -10.08
N MET A 78 3.31 17.51 -9.92
CA MET A 78 2.85 16.94 -8.64
C MET A 78 3.86 17.17 -7.52
N GLN A 79 5.15 16.88 -7.73
CA GLN A 79 6.21 17.06 -6.72
C GLN A 79 6.33 18.53 -6.30
N ARG A 80 6.25 19.43 -7.27
CA ARG A 80 6.32 20.89 -7.07
C ARG A 80 5.12 21.41 -6.31
N LEU A 81 3.89 20.98 -6.67
CA LEU A 81 2.67 21.35 -5.93
C LEU A 81 2.71 20.79 -4.50
N ASN A 82 3.14 19.55 -4.34
CA ASN A 82 3.30 18.99 -2.99
C ASN A 82 4.33 19.77 -2.16
N ALA A 83 5.46 20.21 -2.75
CA ALA A 83 6.44 21.02 -2.03
C ALA A 83 5.82 22.33 -1.53
N ILE A 84 5.05 23.02 -2.37
CA ILE A 84 4.34 24.26 -2.01
C ILE A 84 3.36 24.00 -0.87
N MET A 85 2.45 23.01 -1.01
CA MET A 85 1.43 22.72 -0.01
C MET A 85 2.05 22.30 1.32
N SER A 86 3.07 21.43 1.29
CA SER A 86 3.80 20.99 2.47
C SER A 86 4.51 22.14 3.20
N PHE A 87 5.07 23.11 2.47
CA PHE A 87 5.70 24.29 3.07
C PHE A 87 4.68 25.19 3.74
N ILE A 88 3.55 25.48 3.06
CA ILE A 88 2.47 26.30 3.61
C ILE A 88 1.88 25.69 4.88
N GLU A 89 1.75 24.36 4.93
CA GLU A 89 1.28 23.65 6.14
C GLU A 89 2.36 23.55 7.24
N GLY A 90 3.56 24.07 7.01
CA GLY A 90 4.65 24.10 7.97
C GLY A 90 5.29 22.73 8.23
N GLU A 91 5.24 21.82 7.25
CA GLU A 91 5.84 20.49 7.40
C GLU A 91 7.36 20.56 7.45
N PHE A 92 7.98 21.41 6.64
CA PHE A 92 9.41 21.68 6.61
C PHE A 92 9.69 23.18 6.61
N SER A 93 10.93 23.58 6.87
CA SER A 93 11.38 24.97 6.96
C SER A 93 12.10 25.41 5.68
N LEU A 94 12.14 26.70 5.42
CA LEU A 94 13.03 27.35 4.47
C LEU A 94 14.15 28.06 5.25
N ASN A 95 15.38 27.61 5.10
CA ASN A 95 16.53 28.12 5.85
C ASN A 95 16.29 28.14 7.38
N GLY A 96 15.60 27.13 7.90
CA GLY A 96 15.26 27.01 9.32
C GLY A 96 14.01 27.76 9.78
N TYR A 97 13.32 28.50 8.90
CA TYR A 97 12.11 29.27 9.21
C TYR A 97 10.86 28.64 8.61
N TYR A 98 9.80 28.54 9.38
CA TYR A 98 8.51 27.96 8.97
C TYR A 98 7.56 29.03 8.47
N PHE A 99 6.69 28.64 7.52
CA PHE A 99 5.64 29.52 7.02
C PHE A 99 4.75 30.05 8.17
N ASP A 100 4.45 31.36 8.17
CA ASP A 100 3.54 31.96 9.15
C ASP A 100 2.10 31.63 8.76
N LEU A 101 1.48 30.68 9.49
CA LEU A 101 0.14 30.17 9.23
C LEU A 101 -0.97 31.25 9.32
N GLU A 102 -0.70 32.41 9.88
CA GLU A 102 -1.66 33.53 9.90
C GLU A 102 -1.66 34.36 8.61
N THR A 103 -0.79 34.02 7.62
CA THR A 103 -0.66 34.78 6.38
C THR A 103 -1.80 34.54 5.41
N ILE A 104 -2.27 33.30 5.30
CA ILE A 104 -3.34 32.87 4.39
C ILE A 104 -4.59 32.55 5.21
N ALA A 105 -5.78 32.95 4.75
CA ALA A 105 -7.02 32.70 5.45
C ALA A 105 -7.28 31.20 5.70
N GLY A 106 -6.97 30.35 4.74
CA GLY A 106 -7.10 28.90 4.85
C GLY A 106 -6.21 28.29 5.95
N THR A 107 -4.92 28.67 6.02
CA THR A 107 -4.00 28.18 7.07
C THR A 107 -4.38 28.72 8.44
N LYS A 108 -4.81 30.00 8.52
CA LYS A 108 -5.32 30.57 9.76
C LYS A 108 -6.53 29.81 10.29
N TYR A 109 -7.49 29.50 9.43
CA TYR A 109 -8.64 28.68 9.81
C TYR A 109 -8.23 27.32 10.37
N LEU A 110 -7.28 26.62 9.72
CA LEU A 110 -6.77 25.34 10.19
C LEU A 110 -6.01 25.45 11.51
N LEU A 111 -5.25 26.54 11.71
CA LEU A 111 -4.58 26.87 12.96
C LEU A 111 -5.59 27.10 14.10
N ASP A 112 -6.59 27.93 13.86
CA ASP A 112 -7.65 28.26 14.83
C ASP A 112 -8.49 27.02 15.24
N LYS A 113 -8.66 26.07 14.31
CA LYS A 113 -9.31 24.76 14.57
C LYS A 113 -8.37 23.71 15.17
N GLY A 114 -7.09 23.99 15.30
CA GLY A 114 -6.11 23.06 15.85
C GLY A 114 -5.68 21.93 14.91
N PHE A 115 -6.05 21.99 13.62
CA PHE A 115 -5.60 21.03 12.61
C PHE A 115 -4.14 21.23 12.22
N LEU A 116 -3.67 22.48 12.21
CA LEU A 116 -2.28 22.83 12.05
C LEU A 116 -1.72 23.45 13.33
N LYS A 117 -0.40 23.31 13.52
CA LYS A 117 0.33 23.92 14.64
C LYS A 117 1.45 24.79 14.10
N GLN A 118 1.49 26.05 14.54
CA GLN A 118 2.59 26.92 14.17
C GLN A 118 3.92 26.40 14.74
N LYS A 119 4.88 26.18 13.87
CA LYS A 119 6.27 25.89 14.25
C LYS A 119 7.10 27.18 14.28
N THR A 120 8.19 27.15 15.02
CA THR A 120 9.10 28.31 15.20
C THR A 120 10.53 27.91 14.86
N PRO A 121 11.36 28.88 14.41
CA PRO A 121 11.03 30.30 14.15
C PRO A 121 10.14 30.47 12.90
N LYS A 122 9.35 31.54 12.87
CA LYS A 122 8.48 31.89 11.73
C LYS A 122 9.27 32.67 10.69
N LEU A 123 9.01 32.39 9.42
CA LEU A 123 9.43 33.22 8.31
C LEU A 123 8.73 34.58 8.39
N ASP A 124 9.41 35.62 7.96
CA ASP A 124 8.84 36.96 7.88
C ASP A 124 7.50 36.96 7.09
N ARG A 125 6.51 37.67 7.63
CA ARG A 125 5.15 37.66 7.07
C ARG A 125 5.09 38.27 5.64
N GLU A 126 5.93 39.23 5.34
CA GLU A 126 5.99 39.82 4.00
C GLU A 126 6.54 38.80 2.99
N LYS A 127 7.56 38.04 3.36
CA LYS A 127 8.04 36.92 2.55
C LYS A 127 6.98 35.84 2.38
N CYS A 128 6.23 35.52 3.43
CA CYS A 128 5.11 34.58 3.34
C CYS A 128 4.03 35.08 2.38
N LYS A 129 3.67 36.37 2.41
CA LYS A 129 2.73 37.00 1.46
C LYS A 129 3.24 36.92 0.02
N ASN A 130 4.53 37.23 -0.21
CA ASN A 130 5.13 37.16 -1.54
C ASN A 130 5.07 35.73 -2.10
N ILE A 131 5.35 34.72 -1.27
CA ILE A 131 5.19 33.32 -1.66
C ILE A 131 3.71 32.99 -1.94
N ALA A 132 2.78 33.39 -1.09
CA ALA A 132 1.35 33.11 -1.27
C ALA A 132 0.75 33.75 -2.53
N SER A 133 1.22 34.96 -2.88
CA SER A 133 0.79 35.70 -4.07
C SER A 133 1.55 35.35 -5.34
N TYR A 134 2.59 34.50 -5.24
CA TYR A 134 3.37 34.08 -6.41
C TYR A 134 2.48 33.42 -7.46
N GLN A 135 2.63 33.86 -8.74
CA GLN A 135 1.82 33.42 -9.88
C GLN A 135 2.41 32.15 -10.48
N LEU A 136 1.76 31.02 -10.29
CA LEU A 136 2.13 29.76 -10.91
C LEU A 136 1.57 29.66 -12.32
N PRO A 137 2.41 29.43 -13.35
CA PRO A 137 1.93 29.26 -14.71
C PRO A 137 1.27 27.89 -14.89
N LEU A 138 0.01 27.86 -15.31
CA LEU A 138 -0.79 26.66 -15.53
C LEU A 138 -1.17 26.51 -16.99
N SER A 139 -0.94 25.34 -17.55
CA SER A 139 -1.55 24.92 -18.80
C SER A 139 -2.72 23.98 -18.47
N VAL A 140 -3.92 24.47 -18.71
CA VAL A 140 -5.16 23.74 -18.41
C VAL A 140 -5.73 23.17 -19.69
N SER A 141 -5.94 21.87 -19.74
CA SER A 141 -6.59 21.17 -20.85
C SER A 141 -7.94 20.60 -20.43
N THR A 142 -8.89 20.62 -21.36
CA THR A 142 -10.23 20.04 -21.17
C THR A 142 -10.37 18.78 -22.02
N PHE A 143 -9.54 17.78 -21.75
CA PHE A 143 -9.65 16.49 -22.43
C PHE A 143 -10.62 15.59 -21.66
N LYS A 144 -11.50 14.92 -22.42
CA LYS A 144 -12.45 13.93 -21.85
C LYS A 144 -11.96 12.49 -21.95
N GLU A 145 -10.96 12.25 -22.78
CA GLU A 145 -10.45 10.91 -23.11
C GLU A 145 -9.15 10.65 -22.35
N GLU A 146 -9.12 9.61 -21.51
CA GLU A 146 -7.95 9.23 -20.68
C GLU A 146 -6.73 8.93 -21.55
N GLU A 147 -6.92 8.29 -22.71
CA GLU A 147 -5.85 7.95 -23.67
C GLU A 147 -5.09 9.17 -24.18
N VAL A 148 -5.76 10.30 -24.34
CA VAL A 148 -5.12 11.56 -24.75
C VAL A 148 -4.26 12.14 -23.64
N ILE A 149 -4.68 12.01 -22.39
CA ILE A 149 -3.92 12.46 -21.23
C ILE A 149 -2.66 11.60 -21.07
N ASP A 150 -2.77 10.29 -21.23
CA ASP A 150 -1.65 9.35 -21.19
C ASP A 150 -0.60 9.66 -22.27
N GLU A 151 -1.04 9.99 -23.50
CA GLU A 151 -0.16 10.36 -24.60
C GLU A 151 0.55 11.70 -24.36
N ILE A 152 -0.16 12.69 -23.81
CA ILE A 152 0.44 13.98 -23.44
C ILE A 152 1.49 13.77 -22.36
N PHE A 153 1.20 12.98 -21.33
CA PHE A 153 2.14 12.66 -20.27
C PHE A 153 3.42 12.01 -20.82
N LYS A 154 3.30 11.02 -21.70
CA LYS A 154 4.43 10.38 -22.37
C LYS A 154 5.30 11.40 -23.13
N ARG A 155 4.69 12.24 -23.97
CA ARG A 155 5.42 13.20 -24.80
C ARG A 155 6.16 14.26 -23.99
N ILE A 156 5.57 14.74 -22.90
CA ILE A 156 6.20 15.74 -22.03
C ILE A 156 7.39 15.14 -21.30
N ASN A 157 7.22 13.96 -20.75
CA ASN A 157 8.27 13.32 -19.97
C ASN A 157 9.37 12.66 -20.80
N SER A 158 9.13 12.39 -22.10
CA SER A 158 10.17 11.91 -23.02
C SER A 158 11.25 12.97 -23.32
N ASN A 159 10.94 14.25 -23.13
CA ASN A 159 11.84 15.38 -23.46
C ASN A 159 12.32 16.17 -22.23
N GLY A 160 11.88 15.77 -21.00
CA GLY A 160 12.21 16.45 -19.74
C GLY A 160 13.25 15.73 -18.87
N LYS A 161 13.23 15.99 -17.56
CA LYS A 161 14.07 15.29 -16.58
C LYS A 161 13.72 13.79 -16.63
N HIS A 162 14.68 12.97 -17.01
CA HIS A 162 14.49 11.59 -17.42
C HIS A 162 13.72 10.77 -16.37
N LEU A 163 12.50 10.35 -16.73
CA LEU A 163 11.89 9.19 -16.10
C LEU A 163 12.78 7.98 -16.33
N SER A 164 12.87 7.10 -15.36
CA SER A 164 13.53 5.82 -15.55
C SER A 164 12.84 5.02 -16.67
N SER A 165 13.55 4.09 -17.29
CA SER A 165 12.96 3.22 -18.31
C SER A 165 11.71 2.50 -17.79
N GLN A 166 11.68 2.16 -16.50
CA GLN A 166 10.53 1.50 -15.91
C GLN A 166 9.34 2.43 -15.73
N GLU A 167 9.56 3.68 -15.35
CA GLU A 167 8.50 4.69 -15.26
C GLU A 167 7.89 4.97 -16.63
N LEU A 168 8.71 5.02 -17.70
CA LEU A 168 8.22 5.17 -19.07
C LEU A 168 7.37 3.99 -19.53
N ARG A 169 7.80 2.72 -19.22
CA ARG A 169 7.01 1.52 -19.52
C ARG A 169 5.66 1.56 -18.85
N GLN A 170 5.65 1.87 -17.60
CA GLN A 170 4.44 1.87 -16.80
C GLN A 170 3.48 3.02 -17.17
N ALA A 171 3.97 4.21 -17.48
CA ALA A 171 3.16 5.33 -17.92
C ALA A 171 2.40 5.03 -19.22
N GLY A 172 2.89 4.06 -20.00
CA GLY A 172 2.23 3.60 -21.22
C GLY A 172 1.46 2.31 -21.10
N ALA A 173 1.53 1.64 -19.94
CA ALA A 173 0.97 0.31 -19.80
C ALA A 173 -0.53 0.36 -19.54
N THR A 174 -1.31 0.02 -20.57
CA THR A 174 -2.76 -0.27 -20.47
C THR A 174 -3.03 -1.78 -20.31
N ASN A 175 -1.99 -2.60 -20.46
CA ASN A 175 -2.06 -4.04 -20.46
C ASN A 175 -2.08 -4.66 -19.04
N SER A 176 -2.54 -5.91 -18.93
CA SER A 176 -2.63 -6.65 -17.67
C SER A 176 -1.27 -6.89 -17.02
N PHE A 177 -0.19 -7.04 -17.80
CA PHE A 177 1.15 -7.21 -17.26
C PHE A 177 1.59 -6.00 -16.44
N GLY A 178 1.48 -4.79 -17.01
CA GLY A 178 1.80 -3.55 -16.31
C GLY A 178 0.94 -3.35 -15.07
N LYS A 179 -0.35 -3.69 -15.15
CA LYS A 179 -1.27 -3.65 -13.99
C LYS A 179 -0.82 -4.58 -12.88
N ILE A 180 -0.52 -5.85 -13.17
CA ILE A 180 -0.07 -6.83 -12.17
C ILE A 180 1.26 -6.40 -11.55
N VAL A 181 2.25 -5.97 -12.35
CA VAL A 181 3.54 -5.48 -11.84
C VAL A 181 3.33 -4.33 -10.86
N ARG A 182 2.44 -3.39 -11.17
CA ARG A 182 2.10 -2.27 -10.29
C ARG A 182 1.52 -2.77 -8.98
N VAL A 183 0.47 -3.59 -9.02
CA VAL A 183 -0.21 -4.12 -7.82
C VAL A 183 0.78 -4.85 -6.91
N LEU A 184 1.58 -5.76 -7.47
CA LEU A 184 2.56 -6.52 -6.70
C LEU A 184 3.63 -5.62 -6.08
N SER A 185 4.12 -4.63 -6.82
CA SER A 185 5.14 -3.71 -6.31
C SER A 185 4.60 -2.79 -5.22
N GLU A 186 3.37 -2.31 -5.38
CA GLU A 186 2.66 -1.52 -4.37
C GLU A 186 2.46 -2.34 -3.08
N ASN A 187 2.02 -3.60 -3.21
CA ASN A 187 1.85 -4.49 -2.07
C ASN A 187 3.16 -4.73 -1.31
N VAL A 188 4.26 -4.97 -2.01
CA VAL A 188 5.58 -5.19 -1.39
C VAL A 188 6.13 -3.92 -0.75
N ARG A 189 5.81 -2.74 -1.29
CA ARG A 189 6.19 -1.45 -0.68
C ARG A 189 5.33 -1.07 0.52
N GLY A 190 4.16 -1.67 0.70
CA GLY A 190 3.14 -1.21 1.64
C GLY A 190 2.40 0.05 1.15
N ASP A 191 2.42 0.32 -0.16
CA ASP A 191 1.69 1.41 -0.82
C ASP A 191 0.37 0.86 -1.35
N VAL A 192 -0.62 0.80 -0.50
CA VAL A 192 -1.84 0.02 -0.74
C VAL A 192 -3.12 0.85 -0.85
N SER A 193 -3.05 2.01 -1.44
CA SER A 193 -4.27 2.68 -1.86
C SER A 193 -4.92 1.96 -3.05
N HIS A 194 -6.19 1.61 -2.93
CA HIS A 194 -6.94 0.98 -4.03
C HIS A 194 -7.40 1.97 -5.10
N SER A 195 -7.37 3.26 -4.82
CA SER A 195 -7.88 4.27 -5.73
C SER A 195 -6.84 4.60 -6.79
N GLU A 196 -7.20 4.50 -8.06
CA GLU A 196 -6.36 5.00 -9.15
C GLU A 196 -6.21 6.52 -9.13
N ARG A 197 -7.19 7.22 -8.56
CA ARG A 197 -7.16 8.68 -8.39
C ARG A 197 -7.21 9.03 -6.91
N LEU A 198 -6.25 9.80 -6.47
CA LEU A 198 -6.14 10.33 -5.11
C LEU A 198 -6.09 11.85 -5.13
N THR A 199 -6.57 12.47 -4.06
CA THR A 199 -6.29 13.88 -3.85
C THR A 199 -4.80 14.08 -3.58
N LEU A 200 -4.25 15.24 -3.94
CA LEU A 200 -2.84 15.55 -3.67
C LEU A 200 -2.50 15.46 -2.18
N ASN A 201 -3.47 15.75 -1.31
CA ASN A 201 -3.33 15.60 0.14
C ASN A 201 -3.11 14.12 0.53
N ASN A 202 -3.90 13.22 -0.03
CA ASN A 202 -3.78 11.79 0.27
C ASN A 202 -2.49 11.17 -0.30
N MET A 203 -1.88 11.78 -1.33
CA MET A 203 -0.58 11.35 -1.85
C MET A 203 0.55 11.42 -0.80
N LYS A 204 0.42 12.26 0.23
CA LYS A 204 1.40 12.35 1.34
C LYS A 204 1.54 11.01 2.07
N GLN A 205 0.45 10.28 2.24
CA GLN A 205 0.41 9.01 2.96
C GLN A 205 1.23 7.90 2.28
N ILE A 206 1.37 7.99 0.96
CA ILE A 206 2.14 7.06 0.13
C ILE A 206 3.45 7.66 -0.36
N SER A 207 3.89 8.75 0.24
CA SER A 207 5.19 9.37 -0.03
C SER A 207 6.32 8.40 0.31
N ILE A 208 7.24 8.22 -0.61
CA ILE A 208 8.47 7.46 -0.39
C ILE A 208 9.55 8.46 0.01
N ASN A 209 9.40 9.11 1.09
CA ASN A 209 10.53 9.82 1.67
C ASN A 209 10.18 10.55 2.95
N ASN A 210 11.04 10.47 3.88
CA ASN A 210 11.31 11.36 4.97
C ASN A 210 11.04 10.77 6.34
N LYS A 211 12.09 10.21 6.91
CA LYS A 211 12.19 10.02 8.36
C LYS A 211 11.92 11.32 9.15
N ALA A 212 11.99 12.48 8.50
CA ALA A 212 11.75 13.78 9.10
C ALA A 212 10.26 14.18 9.10
N LEU A 213 9.44 13.58 8.25
CA LEU A 213 7.99 13.81 8.21
C LEU A 213 7.29 12.65 8.92
N ALA A 214 6.27 12.98 9.71
CA ALA A 214 5.53 11.99 10.51
C ALA A 214 4.56 11.11 9.70
N TYR A 215 4.68 11.11 8.37
CA TYR A 215 3.81 10.36 7.45
C TYR A 215 4.60 9.75 6.29
N GLY A 216 3.92 8.91 5.51
CA GLY A 216 4.51 8.24 4.35
C GLY A 216 5.07 6.85 4.66
N ILE A 217 5.63 6.23 3.65
CA ILE A 217 6.18 4.88 3.72
C ILE A 217 7.62 4.95 4.29
N ASP A 218 7.86 4.23 5.37
CA ASP A 218 9.22 4.08 5.89
C ASP A 218 10.08 3.25 4.92
N MET A 219 10.99 3.92 4.23
CA MET A 219 11.91 3.29 3.29
C MET A 219 12.74 2.17 3.92
N GLY A 220 13.10 2.30 5.20
CA GLY A 220 13.88 1.28 5.93
C GLY A 220 13.08 -0.01 6.18
N GLY A 221 11.76 0.11 6.29
CA GLY A 221 10.83 -0.98 6.48
C GLY A 221 10.45 -1.72 5.19
N ILE A 222 10.69 -1.12 4.02
CA ILE A 222 10.38 -1.76 2.74
C ILE A 222 11.25 -3.01 2.58
N PHE A 223 10.63 -4.14 2.19
CA PHE A 223 11.31 -5.42 2.00
C PHE A 223 12.62 -5.31 1.20
N TRP A 224 12.61 -4.60 0.10
CA TRP A 224 13.77 -4.42 -0.77
C TRP A 224 14.98 -3.80 -0.05
N ARG A 225 14.72 -2.85 0.85
CA ARG A 225 15.74 -2.19 1.67
C ARG A 225 16.17 -3.03 2.86
N LYS A 226 15.20 -3.60 3.58
CA LYS A 226 15.42 -4.47 4.74
C LYS A 226 16.34 -5.65 4.40
N HIS A 227 16.20 -6.19 3.19
CA HIS A 227 16.99 -7.30 2.68
C HIS A 227 18.21 -6.90 1.83
N ASN A 228 18.50 -5.61 1.72
CA ASN A 228 19.63 -5.03 0.98
C ASN A 228 19.67 -5.45 -0.50
N LEU A 229 18.52 -5.43 -1.17
CA LEU A 229 18.38 -5.83 -2.57
C LEU A 229 18.63 -4.67 -3.53
N ILE A 230 18.10 -3.49 -3.22
CA ILE A 230 18.23 -2.27 -4.03
C ILE A 230 18.39 -1.02 -3.14
N THR A 231 18.85 0.09 -3.71
CA THR A 231 19.06 1.36 -3.00
C THR A 231 17.75 2.13 -2.81
N ASN A 232 17.78 3.17 -1.97
CA ASN A 232 16.67 4.11 -1.87
C ASN A 232 16.42 4.81 -3.21
N GLU A 233 17.48 5.19 -3.93
CA GLU A 233 17.39 5.82 -5.24
C GLU A 233 16.70 4.90 -6.25
N ASN A 234 17.07 3.61 -6.25
CA ASN A 234 16.40 2.65 -7.11
C ASN A 234 14.89 2.55 -6.86
N ILE A 235 14.43 2.66 -5.59
CA ILE A 235 12.99 2.66 -5.29
C ILE A 235 12.33 3.96 -5.80
N ARG A 236 13.02 5.11 -5.70
CA ARG A 236 12.54 6.37 -6.27
C ARG A 236 12.37 6.29 -7.77
N GLU A 237 13.31 5.63 -8.47
CA GLU A 237 13.32 5.40 -9.90
C GLU A 237 12.43 4.22 -10.35
N SER A 238 11.59 3.66 -9.48
CA SER A 238 10.73 2.51 -9.77
C SER A 238 11.47 1.23 -10.21
N ARG A 239 12.74 1.06 -9.85
CA ARG A 239 13.50 -0.18 -10.14
C ARG A 239 13.05 -1.38 -9.31
N ASP A 240 12.31 -1.16 -8.23
CA ASP A 240 11.57 -2.20 -7.53
C ASP A 240 10.45 -2.79 -8.42
N GLU A 241 9.77 -1.98 -9.21
CA GLU A 241 8.80 -2.43 -10.22
C GLU A 241 9.50 -3.19 -11.36
N GLU A 242 10.67 -2.73 -11.80
CA GLU A 242 11.50 -3.45 -12.78
C GLU A 242 11.90 -4.83 -12.26
N LEU A 243 12.27 -4.93 -10.98
CA LEU A 243 12.61 -6.21 -10.35
C LEU A 243 11.39 -7.15 -10.32
N VAL A 244 10.22 -6.67 -9.93
CA VAL A 244 8.97 -7.46 -9.97
C VAL A 244 8.63 -7.88 -11.39
N ALA A 245 8.79 -7.00 -12.39
CA ALA A 245 8.56 -7.32 -13.80
C ALA A 245 9.47 -8.43 -14.30
N HIS A 246 10.76 -8.43 -13.92
CA HIS A 246 11.69 -9.51 -14.26
C HIS A 246 11.32 -10.84 -13.59
N LEU A 247 10.89 -10.82 -12.33
CA LEU A 247 10.43 -12.03 -11.65
C LEU A 247 9.16 -12.58 -12.30
N LEU A 248 8.19 -11.72 -12.53
CA LEU A 248 6.90 -12.10 -13.12
C LEU A 248 7.07 -12.67 -14.53
N SER A 249 7.88 -12.02 -15.38
CA SER A 249 8.16 -12.52 -16.73
C SER A 249 8.87 -13.88 -16.70
N ALA A 250 9.79 -14.09 -15.75
CA ALA A 250 10.50 -15.37 -15.60
C ALA A 250 9.59 -16.49 -15.04
N ILE A 251 8.52 -16.13 -14.33
CA ILE A 251 7.49 -17.08 -13.88
C ILE A 251 6.55 -17.48 -15.03
N LEU A 252 6.16 -16.51 -15.85
CA LEU A 252 5.10 -16.68 -16.86
C LEU A 252 5.63 -17.29 -18.16
N ILE A 253 6.89 -17.08 -18.52
CA ILE A 253 7.47 -17.47 -19.80
C ILE A 253 8.49 -18.59 -19.64
N GLU A 254 8.36 -19.64 -20.46
CA GLU A 254 9.32 -20.75 -20.58
C GLU A 254 9.76 -20.93 -22.03
N PRO A 255 11.09 -21.08 -22.27
CA PRO A 255 12.19 -20.97 -21.30
C PRO A 255 12.29 -19.54 -20.73
N ARG A 256 12.78 -19.42 -19.49
CA ARG A 256 12.85 -18.11 -18.80
C ARG A 256 13.64 -17.10 -19.63
N PRO A 257 13.08 -15.90 -19.87
CA PRO A 257 13.74 -14.88 -20.67
C PRO A 257 14.95 -14.29 -19.93
N ALA A 258 15.90 -13.73 -20.67
CA ALA A 258 16.97 -12.93 -20.08
C ALA A 258 16.40 -11.68 -19.37
N ALA A 259 16.98 -11.30 -18.22
CA ALA A 259 16.57 -10.12 -17.46
C ALA A 259 17.20 -8.85 -18.07
N THR A 260 16.72 -8.45 -19.24
CA THR A 260 17.18 -7.28 -19.97
C THR A 260 16.05 -6.24 -20.15
N SER A 261 16.43 -4.97 -20.26
CA SER A 261 15.49 -3.88 -20.52
C SER A 261 14.71 -4.14 -21.81
N SER A 262 15.39 -4.58 -22.88
CA SER A 262 14.75 -4.83 -24.17
C SER A 262 13.72 -5.96 -24.16
N ASN A 263 13.87 -6.97 -23.29
CA ASN A 263 12.82 -7.98 -23.11
C ASN A 263 11.63 -7.42 -22.35
N LEU A 264 11.88 -6.59 -21.33
CA LEU A 264 10.78 -5.91 -20.64
C LEU A 264 9.99 -5.01 -21.59
N ASP A 265 10.67 -4.23 -22.46
CA ASP A 265 9.99 -3.38 -23.43
C ASP A 265 8.96 -4.17 -24.24
N LYS A 266 9.34 -5.36 -24.74
CA LYS A 266 8.44 -6.27 -25.48
C LYS A 266 7.28 -6.82 -24.62
N PHE A 267 7.50 -7.04 -23.32
CA PHE A 267 6.45 -7.58 -22.45
C PHE A 267 5.40 -6.53 -22.06
N TYR A 268 5.77 -5.25 -22.16
CA TYR A 268 4.83 -4.13 -21.99
C TYR A 268 4.07 -3.77 -23.27
N GLU A 269 4.37 -4.40 -24.41
CA GLU A 269 3.61 -4.23 -25.66
C GLU A 269 2.26 -4.98 -25.58
N GLU A 270 1.27 -4.49 -26.31
CA GLU A 270 -0.01 -5.16 -26.46
C GLU A 270 0.17 -6.52 -27.15
N ASN A 271 -0.65 -7.50 -26.78
CA ASN A 271 -0.61 -8.86 -27.32
C ASN A 271 0.72 -9.60 -27.13
N SER A 272 1.56 -9.18 -26.20
CA SER A 272 2.81 -9.86 -25.85
C SER A 272 2.58 -11.31 -25.40
N LEU A 273 3.63 -12.13 -25.41
CA LEU A 273 3.57 -13.51 -24.91
C LEU A 273 3.13 -13.57 -23.44
N VAL A 274 3.52 -12.57 -22.66
CA VAL A 274 3.13 -12.47 -21.25
C VAL A 274 1.63 -12.20 -21.13
N GLU A 275 1.07 -11.28 -21.92
CA GLU A 275 -0.36 -10.99 -21.97
C GLU A 275 -1.20 -12.23 -22.31
N GLN A 276 -0.78 -12.99 -23.32
CA GLN A 276 -1.46 -14.23 -23.70
C GLN A 276 -1.46 -15.24 -22.54
N LYS A 277 -0.38 -15.29 -21.76
CA LYS A 277 -0.28 -16.19 -20.61
C LYS A 277 -1.17 -15.70 -19.46
N ILE A 278 -1.19 -14.39 -19.21
CA ILE A 278 -2.04 -13.77 -18.19
C ILE A 278 -3.53 -14.03 -18.50
N SER A 279 -3.94 -13.84 -19.75
CA SER A 279 -5.32 -14.09 -20.19
C SER A 279 -5.77 -15.54 -19.95
N ARG A 280 -4.85 -16.51 -20.01
CA ARG A 280 -5.16 -17.93 -19.75
C ARG A 280 -5.22 -18.27 -18.26
N LEU A 281 -4.36 -17.66 -17.44
CA LEU A 281 -4.25 -17.98 -16.01
C LEU A 281 -5.17 -17.10 -15.14
N GLY A 282 -5.48 -15.90 -15.57
CA GLY A 282 -6.21 -14.89 -14.82
C GLY A 282 -5.29 -14.03 -13.92
N GLU A 283 -5.57 -12.72 -13.88
CA GLU A 283 -4.79 -11.74 -13.10
C GLU A 283 -4.77 -12.09 -11.60
N ASP A 284 -5.93 -12.37 -11.02
CA ASP A 284 -6.07 -12.67 -9.59
C ASP A 284 -5.28 -13.91 -9.16
N TYR A 285 -5.25 -14.94 -10.01
CA TYR A 285 -4.46 -16.14 -9.74
C TYR A 285 -2.97 -15.82 -9.70
N ILE A 286 -2.49 -15.06 -10.68
CA ILE A 286 -1.08 -14.70 -10.79
C ILE A 286 -0.64 -13.84 -9.60
N ILE A 287 -1.46 -12.86 -9.21
CA ILE A 287 -1.20 -12.01 -8.04
C ILE A 287 -1.10 -12.87 -6.77
N LYS A 288 -2.11 -13.70 -6.51
CA LYS A 288 -2.12 -14.58 -5.32
C LYS A 288 -0.96 -15.56 -5.30
N MET A 289 -0.63 -16.16 -6.43
CA MET A 289 0.49 -17.09 -6.57
C MET A 289 1.83 -16.41 -6.28
N PHE A 290 2.07 -15.22 -6.84
CA PHE A 290 3.29 -14.45 -6.57
C PHE A 290 3.39 -14.07 -5.08
N GLU A 291 2.32 -13.55 -4.51
CA GLU A 291 2.26 -13.18 -3.08
C GLU A 291 2.49 -14.39 -2.17
N ALA A 292 1.93 -15.55 -2.48
CA ALA A 292 2.15 -16.77 -1.71
C ALA A 292 3.63 -17.20 -1.71
N VAL A 293 4.30 -17.15 -2.87
CA VAL A 293 5.74 -17.45 -2.96
C VAL A 293 6.55 -16.41 -2.18
N PHE A 294 6.17 -15.14 -2.29
CA PHE A 294 6.84 -14.03 -1.60
C PHE A 294 6.70 -14.16 -0.08
N ASP A 295 5.51 -14.51 0.42
CA ASP A 295 5.25 -14.74 1.84
C ASP A 295 6.10 -15.89 2.41
N GLU A 296 6.17 -17.02 1.68
CA GLU A 296 7.00 -18.15 2.09
C GLU A 296 8.48 -17.77 2.13
N PHE A 297 8.94 -16.99 1.14
CA PHE A 297 10.29 -16.44 1.12
C PHE A 297 10.56 -15.54 2.34
N ARG A 298 9.67 -14.62 2.65
CA ARG A 298 9.77 -13.73 3.81
C ARG A 298 9.86 -14.50 5.11
N LYS A 299 8.98 -15.50 5.31
CA LYS A 299 8.96 -16.33 6.52
C LYS A 299 10.31 -16.95 6.82
N VAL A 300 11.07 -17.39 5.80
CA VAL A 300 12.40 -17.98 6.01
C VAL A 300 13.37 -16.97 6.64
N PHE A 301 13.45 -15.77 6.11
CA PHE A 301 14.46 -14.81 6.53
C PHE A 301 13.99 -13.93 7.70
N GLU A 302 12.74 -13.52 7.73
CA GLU A 302 12.23 -12.60 8.73
C GLU A 302 11.84 -13.27 10.05
N ALA A 303 11.48 -14.56 10.05
CA ALA A 303 11.20 -15.32 11.28
C ALA A 303 12.42 -15.38 12.22
N THR A 304 13.64 -15.34 11.68
CA THR A 304 14.89 -15.28 12.44
C THR A 304 15.36 -13.85 12.74
N ARG A 305 14.55 -12.83 12.37
CA ARG A 305 14.91 -11.40 12.43
C ARG A 305 16.19 -11.05 11.65
N SER A 306 16.52 -11.86 10.65
CA SER A 306 17.65 -11.66 9.76
C SER A 306 17.21 -11.06 8.44
N SER A 307 18.16 -10.60 7.64
CA SER A 307 17.91 -10.18 6.26
C SER A 307 18.52 -11.20 5.29
N PHE A 308 17.92 -11.33 4.11
CA PHE A 308 18.44 -12.18 3.04
C PHE A 308 19.95 -11.97 2.80
N TYR A 309 20.36 -10.71 2.70
CA TYR A 309 21.76 -10.35 2.53
C TYR A 309 22.65 -10.90 3.65
N ARG A 310 22.30 -10.64 4.92
CA ARG A 310 23.12 -11.04 6.08
C ARG A 310 23.22 -12.56 6.28
N VAL A 311 22.19 -13.28 5.87
CA VAL A 311 22.20 -14.74 5.92
C VAL A 311 23.15 -15.29 4.84
N LEU A 312 22.99 -14.85 3.58
CA LEU A 312 23.74 -15.42 2.49
C LEU A 312 25.19 -14.94 2.43
N PHE A 313 25.45 -13.69 2.75
CA PHE A 313 26.74 -13.03 2.56
C PHE A 313 27.30 -12.50 3.88
N LYS A 314 28.45 -13.06 4.29
CA LYS A 314 29.20 -12.62 5.48
C LYS A 314 30.32 -11.65 5.15
N GLN A 315 30.88 -11.74 3.93
CA GLN A 315 32.06 -10.99 3.49
C GLN A 315 31.77 -9.97 2.38
N GLN A 316 30.71 -10.15 1.62
CA GLN A 316 30.38 -9.28 0.49
C GLN A 316 29.75 -7.95 0.96
N THR A 317 30.11 -6.86 0.30
CA THR A 317 29.49 -5.55 0.44
C THR A 317 28.73 -5.23 -0.84
N GLY A 318 27.48 -4.72 -0.73
CA GLY A 318 26.69 -4.29 -1.90
C GLY A 318 25.27 -4.82 -1.92
N TYR A 319 24.60 -4.64 -3.05
CA TYR A 319 23.21 -5.04 -3.26
C TYR A 319 23.14 -6.37 -4.00
N VAL A 320 22.20 -7.24 -3.59
CA VAL A 320 22.15 -8.64 -4.01
C VAL A 320 20.86 -9.01 -4.76
N ASN A 321 20.31 -8.05 -5.52
CA ASN A 321 19.03 -8.22 -6.22
C ASN A 321 19.04 -9.41 -7.22
N ARG A 322 20.16 -9.67 -7.87
CA ARG A 322 20.27 -10.77 -8.85
C ARG A 322 20.28 -12.14 -8.19
N THR A 323 21.03 -12.28 -7.09
CA THR A 323 21.00 -13.49 -6.27
C THR A 323 19.63 -13.70 -5.67
N PHE A 324 18.96 -12.63 -5.23
CA PHE A 324 17.57 -12.70 -4.77
C PHE A 324 16.64 -13.26 -5.86
N GLN A 325 16.74 -12.79 -7.11
CA GLN A 325 15.90 -13.32 -8.20
C GLN A 325 16.09 -14.84 -8.38
N VAL A 326 17.33 -15.33 -8.31
CA VAL A 326 17.62 -16.76 -8.40
C VAL A 326 16.94 -17.55 -7.28
N PHE A 327 17.07 -17.10 -6.02
CA PHE A 327 16.43 -17.76 -4.88
C PHE A 327 14.92 -17.69 -4.94
N PHE A 328 14.36 -16.54 -5.31
CA PHE A 328 12.91 -16.38 -5.45
C PHE A 328 12.33 -17.34 -6.51
N LEU A 329 13.00 -17.47 -7.65
CA LEU A 329 12.59 -18.41 -8.70
C LEU A 329 12.75 -19.88 -8.25
N ALA A 330 13.77 -20.19 -7.45
CA ALA A 330 13.90 -21.52 -6.84
C ALA A 330 12.75 -21.84 -5.88
N PHE A 331 12.32 -20.86 -5.07
CA PHE A 331 11.13 -20.98 -4.22
C PHE A 331 9.87 -21.21 -5.06
N TYR A 332 9.70 -20.41 -6.11
CA TYR A 332 8.58 -20.60 -7.05
C TYR A 332 8.56 -22.01 -7.64
N ASP A 333 9.68 -22.52 -8.14
CA ASP A 333 9.74 -23.87 -8.70
C ASP A 333 9.38 -24.93 -7.68
N MET A 334 9.94 -24.87 -6.48
CA MET A 334 9.69 -25.86 -5.44
C MET A 334 8.27 -25.77 -4.88
N LEU A 335 7.77 -24.57 -4.60
CA LEU A 335 6.45 -24.38 -3.99
C LEU A 335 5.30 -24.59 -4.99
N VAL A 336 5.45 -24.06 -6.21
CA VAL A 336 4.37 -24.04 -7.20
C VAL A 336 4.50 -25.15 -8.22
N LYS A 337 5.62 -25.25 -8.96
CA LYS A 337 5.80 -26.27 -9.99
C LYS A 337 5.94 -27.69 -9.40
N GLU A 338 6.74 -27.83 -8.35
CA GLU A 338 6.98 -29.12 -7.71
C GLU A 338 5.99 -29.45 -6.58
N GLN A 339 5.06 -28.54 -6.27
CA GLN A 339 4.01 -28.73 -5.25
C GLN A 339 4.59 -29.14 -3.88
N MET A 340 5.60 -28.39 -3.43
CA MET A 340 6.26 -28.66 -2.14
C MET A 340 5.86 -27.65 -1.08
N LYS A 341 6.14 -27.95 0.20
CA LYS A 341 6.03 -27.04 1.33
C LYS A 341 7.28 -27.09 2.19
N ILE A 342 7.58 -25.97 2.86
CA ILE A 342 8.71 -25.85 3.79
C ILE A 342 8.38 -26.56 5.10
N THR A 343 9.31 -27.38 5.59
CA THR A 343 9.15 -28.15 6.84
C THR A 343 9.51 -27.32 8.06
N ASN A 344 10.61 -26.55 7.96
CA ASN A 344 11.11 -25.73 9.07
C ASN A 344 11.84 -24.50 8.52
N TYR A 345 11.28 -23.31 8.75
CA TYR A 345 11.80 -22.03 8.26
C TYR A 345 13.14 -21.65 8.91
N ILE A 346 13.29 -21.92 10.21
CA ILE A 346 14.49 -21.56 10.97
C ILE A 346 15.69 -22.40 10.51
N ASP A 347 15.50 -23.70 10.38
CA ASP A 347 16.58 -24.61 9.94
C ASP A 347 16.95 -24.38 8.49
N LEU A 348 15.97 -24.07 7.62
CA LEU A 348 16.23 -23.65 6.25
C LEU A 348 17.08 -22.37 6.24
N CYS A 349 16.68 -21.35 7.00
CA CYS A 349 17.43 -20.08 7.09
C CYS A 349 18.88 -20.32 7.53
N LYS A 350 19.09 -21.08 8.60
CA LYS A 350 20.43 -21.44 9.10
C LYS A 350 21.28 -22.16 8.06
N SER A 351 20.67 -23.05 7.28
CA SER A 351 21.40 -23.80 6.24
C SER A 351 21.89 -22.92 5.08
N LEU A 352 21.32 -21.75 4.93
CA LEU A 352 21.69 -20.77 3.90
C LEU A 352 22.79 -19.79 4.35
N GLU A 353 23.26 -19.90 5.62
CA GLU A 353 24.30 -19.01 6.13
C GLU A 353 25.61 -19.16 5.36
N GLY A 354 26.10 -18.05 4.77
CA GLY A 354 27.35 -17.99 4.00
C GLY A 354 27.29 -18.67 2.64
N VAL A 355 26.14 -19.16 2.21
CA VAL A 355 25.94 -19.81 0.90
C VAL A 355 26.21 -18.84 -0.25
N GLY A 356 25.87 -17.56 -0.07
CA GLY A 356 26.14 -16.51 -1.05
C GLY A 356 27.62 -16.36 -1.35
N ASP A 357 28.46 -16.27 -0.31
CA ASP A 357 29.92 -16.15 -0.45
C ASP A 357 30.55 -17.37 -1.13
N LYS A 358 29.94 -18.54 -0.98
CA LYS A 358 30.49 -19.79 -1.52
C LYS A 358 30.10 -20.07 -2.98
N TYR A 359 28.85 -19.75 -3.35
CA TYR A 359 28.29 -20.20 -4.64
C TYR A 359 27.83 -19.07 -5.56
N PHE A 360 27.68 -17.82 -5.05
CA PHE A 360 27.05 -16.72 -5.77
C PHE A 360 27.88 -15.42 -5.85
N THR A 361 29.16 -15.44 -5.43
CA THR A 361 30.02 -14.25 -5.38
C THR A 361 30.58 -13.82 -6.74
N GLU A 362 30.83 -14.76 -7.64
CA GLU A 362 31.46 -14.45 -8.93
C GLU A 362 30.43 -13.90 -9.91
N ASN A 363 30.64 -12.64 -10.32
CA ASN A 363 29.93 -11.98 -11.41
C ASN A 363 28.40 -12.23 -11.41
N ALA A 364 27.70 -11.69 -10.41
CA ALA A 364 26.24 -11.82 -10.31
C ALA A 364 25.48 -11.33 -11.57
N GLU A 365 26.14 -10.53 -12.44
CA GLU A 365 25.58 -10.07 -13.72
C GLU A 365 25.30 -11.21 -14.69
N LYS A 366 26.02 -12.32 -14.57
CA LYS A 366 25.73 -13.53 -15.35
C LYS A 366 24.31 -14.03 -15.22
N TYR A 367 23.64 -13.77 -14.08
CA TYR A 367 22.25 -14.18 -13.84
C TYR A 367 21.22 -13.34 -14.61
N ASN A 368 21.64 -12.30 -15.33
CA ASN A 368 20.79 -11.65 -16.33
C ASN A 368 20.57 -12.54 -17.56
N LEU A 369 21.54 -13.42 -17.87
CA LEU A 369 21.42 -14.38 -18.97
C LEU A 369 20.53 -15.56 -18.56
N SER A 370 19.59 -15.93 -19.42
CA SER A 370 18.62 -17.00 -19.17
C SER A 370 19.28 -18.30 -18.69
N GLY A 371 20.21 -18.87 -19.46
CA GLY A 371 20.82 -20.13 -19.11
C GLY A 371 21.69 -20.11 -17.84
N GLN A 372 22.31 -18.99 -17.50
CA GLN A 372 23.07 -18.84 -16.25
C GLN A 372 22.15 -18.68 -15.04
N ARG A 373 21.03 -17.96 -15.22
CA ARG A 373 20.00 -17.83 -14.18
C ARG A 373 19.38 -19.19 -13.85
N GLU A 374 19.08 -20.00 -14.87
CA GLU A 374 18.54 -21.35 -14.68
C GLU A 374 19.51 -22.26 -13.90
N LYS A 375 20.82 -22.25 -14.25
CA LYS A 375 21.82 -22.94 -13.46
C LYS A 375 21.86 -22.47 -11.99
N GLY A 376 21.77 -21.17 -11.77
CA GLY A 376 21.71 -20.61 -10.42
C GLY A 376 20.48 -21.10 -9.64
N VAL A 377 19.32 -21.15 -10.30
CA VAL A 377 18.07 -21.66 -9.70
C VAL A 377 18.22 -23.12 -9.29
N GLU A 378 18.79 -23.98 -10.14
CA GLU A 378 19.01 -25.40 -9.80
C GLU A 378 19.99 -25.57 -8.64
N VAL A 379 21.07 -24.76 -8.58
CA VAL A 379 21.97 -24.73 -7.41
C VAL A 379 21.22 -24.34 -6.14
N ALA A 380 20.43 -23.28 -6.17
CA ALA A 380 19.65 -22.83 -5.03
C ALA A 380 18.64 -23.90 -4.57
N LYS A 381 17.94 -24.56 -5.50
CA LYS A 381 17.03 -25.68 -5.23
C LYS A 381 17.79 -26.83 -4.53
N GLY A 382 18.95 -27.22 -5.04
CA GLY A 382 19.77 -28.27 -4.44
C GLY A 382 20.15 -27.99 -3.00
N LEU A 383 20.53 -26.73 -2.69
CA LEU A 383 20.88 -26.30 -1.33
C LEU A 383 19.69 -26.35 -0.34
N MET A 384 18.49 -26.09 -0.84
CA MET A 384 17.28 -26.01 0.00
C MET A 384 16.49 -27.34 0.07
N ARG A 385 16.71 -28.27 -0.85
CA ARG A 385 15.88 -29.46 -1.11
C ARG A 385 15.50 -30.25 0.14
N LYS A 386 16.43 -30.43 1.04
CA LYS A 386 16.24 -31.24 2.27
C LYS A 386 15.16 -30.65 3.21
N TYR A 387 14.86 -29.36 3.08
CA TYR A 387 13.86 -28.67 3.92
C TYR A 387 12.49 -28.57 3.27
N PHE A 388 12.29 -29.19 2.11
CA PHE A 388 11.05 -29.21 1.38
C PHE A 388 10.50 -30.61 1.26
N ILE A 389 9.21 -30.77 1.46
CA ILE A 389 8.49 -32.04 1.28
C ILE A 389 7.30 -31.84 0.35
N LYS A 390 6.83 -32.92 -0.28
CA LYS A 390 5.62 -32.87 -1.10
C LYS A 390 4.42 -32.38 -0.30
N ARG A 391 3.59 -31.58 -0.92
CA ARG A 391 2.35 -31.06 -0.34
C ARG A 391 1.23 -32.07 -0.63
N ASN A 392 0.42 -32.34 0.40
CA ASN A 392 -0.79 -33.18 0.26
C ASN A 392 -2.07 -32.34 0.13
N GLU A 393 -1.94 -31.01 0.11
CA GLU A 393 -3.05 -30.04 0.19
C GLU A 393 -3.04 -29.10 -1.01
N THR A 394 -4.17 -28.39 -1.16
CA THR A 394 -4.44 -27.44 -2.25
C THR A 394 -3.44 -26.30 -2.43
N ASP A 395 -3.51 -25.70 -3.59
CA ASP A 395 -2.77 -24.61 -4.22
C ASP A 395 -2.16 -23.58 -3.25
N PRO A 396 -0.81 -23.37 -3.28
CA PRO A 396 -0.12 -22.35 -2.50
C PRO A 396 -0.59 -20.92 -2.78
N ALA A 397 -1.18 -20.66 -3.96
CA ALA A 397 -1.69 -19.33 -4.33
C ALA A 397 -2.83 -18.83 -3.44
N LEU A 398 -3.39 -19.68 -2.58
CA LEU A 398 -4.46 -19.30 -1.67
C LEU A 398 -3.97 -18.85 -0.28
N ASN A 399 -2.67 -18.89 -0.01
CA ASN A 399 -2.11 -18.68 1.33
C ASN A 399 -1.20 -17.43 1.40
N ASN A 400 -1.79 -16.25 1.16
CA ASN A 400 -1.08 -14.95 1.11
C ASN A 400 -1.27 -14.08 2.39
N GLY A 401 -1.23 -14.70 3.57
CA GLY A 401 -1.64 -14.05 4.82
C GLY A 401 -0.74 -12.89 5.29
N VAL A 402 0.57 -12.96 5.11
CA VAL A 402 1.51 -11.95 5.67
C VAL A 402 1.35 -10.60 4.97
N ILE A 403 1.52 -10.55 3.65
CA ILE A 403 1.37 -9.31 2.88
C ILE A 403 -0.04 -8.72 3.05
N LYS A 404 -1.07 -9.57 3.04
CA LYS A 404 -2.45 -9.13 3.20
C LYS A 404 -2.67 -8.40 4.52
N LEU A 405 -2.21 -8.96 5.63
CA LEU A 405 -2.35 -8.32 6.94
C LEU A 405 -1.57 -7.00 6.99
N GLU A 406 -0.30 -7.01 6.61
CA GLU A 406 0.53 -5.81 6.64
C GLU A 406 -0.06 -4.68 5.80
N ASN A 407 -0.56 -4.98 4.62
CA ASN A 407 -1.24 -4.01 3.78
C ASN A 407 -2.51 -3.44 4.42
N LEU A 408 -3.30 -4.27 5.11
CA LEU A 408 -4.48 -3.78 5.85
C LEU A 408 -4.07 -2.89 7.03
N LEU A 409 -3.00 -3.23 7.74
CA LEU A 409 -2.48 -2.40 8.84
C LEU A 409 -1.97 -1.05 8.32
N GLU A 410 -1.27 -1.02 7.19
CA GLU A 410 -0.83 0.23 6.57
C GLU A 410 -2.01 1.13 6.17
N ARG A 411 -3.02 0.57 5.53
CA ARG A 411 -4.23 1.32 5.14
C ARG A 411 -4.95 1.92 6.32
N SER A 412 -4.96 1.26 7.46
CA SER A 412 -5.66 1.73 8.64
C SER A 412 -5.15 3.09 9.14
N TYR A 413 -3.93 3.49 8.80
CA TYR A 413 -3.40 4.83 9.08
C TYR A 413 -4.04 5.92 8.22
N THR A 414 -4.42 5.59 7.00
CA THR A 414 -4.97 6.55 6.02
C THR A 414 -6.50 6.59 6.06
N GLU A 415 -7.11 5.47 6.43
CA GLU A 415 -8.56 5.24 6.37
C GLU A 415 -9.09 4.73 7.71
N ASN A 416 -8.70 5.35 8.81
CA ASN A 416 -8.94 4.86 10.17
C ASN A 416 -10.42 4.62 10.53
N THR A 417 -11.36 5.33 9.89
CA THR A 417 -12.80 5.11 10.06
C THR A 417 -13.30 3.79 9.52
N ASN A 418 -12.58 3.22 8.55
CA ASN A 418 -12.92 1.97 7.87
C ASN A 418 -12.32 0.74 8.56
N TYR A 419 -11.57 0.95 9.64
CA TYR A 419 -10.86 -0.13 10.34
C TYR A 419 -11.17 -0.15 11.83
N ASP A 420 -11.17 -1.36 12.39
CA ASP A 420 -11.20 -1.57 13.84
C ASP A 420 -10.35 -2.79 14.22
N PHE A 421 -9.80 -2.80 15.43
CA PHE A 421 -8.90 -3.83 15.92
C PHE A 421 -9.44 -4.46 17.18
N LYS A 422 -9.27 -5.78 17.30
CA LYS A 422 -9.61 -6.55 18.49
C LYS A 422 -8.50 -7.54 18.79
N VAL A 423 -8.12 -7.61 20.03
CA VAL A 423 -7.13 -8.60 20.51
C VAL A 423 -7.69 -10.02 20.41
N GLY A 424 -8.98 -10.18 20.68
CA GLY A 424 -9.70 -11.44 20.63
C GLY A 424 -11.16 -11.28 21.04
N PHE A 425 -11.86 -12.40 21.24
CA PHE A 425 -13.26 -12.45 21.65
C PHE A 425 -13.45 -12.98 23.09
N HIS A 426 -12.39 -13.36 23.78
CA HIS A 426 -12.51 -13.83 25.15
C HIS A 426 -12.25 -12.70 26.16
N ARG A 427 -12.96 -12.74 27.27
CA ARG A 427 -12.61 -11.93 28.44
C ARG A 427 -11.28 -12.40 28.99
N MET A 428 -10.36 -11.47 29.18
CA MET A 428 -9.07 -11.77 29.81
C MET A 428 -9.24 -11.67 31.35
N ASP A 429 -10.09 -12.54 31.90
CA ASP A 429 -10.36 -12.73 33.31
C ASP A 429 -10.23 -14.23 33.71
N ILE A 430 -10.43 -14.54 34.99
CA ILE A 430 -10.28 -15.91 35.49
C ILE A 430 -11.17 -16.92 34.76
N ALA A 431 -12.37 -16.49 34.35
CA ALA A 431 -13.35 -17.34 33.67
C ALA A 431 -13.02 -17.56 32.19
N CYS A 432 -12.29 -16.61 31.55
CA CYS A 432 -11.85 -16.64 30.17
C CYS A 432 -12.94 -17.09 29.17
N ASN A 433 -14.16 -16.64 29.38
CA ASN A 433 -15.28 -17.00 28.54
C ASN A 433 -15.36 -16.11 27.29
N PHE A 434 -16.00 -16.63 26.26
CA PHE A 434 -16.34 -15.86 25.08
C PHE A 434 -17.20 -14.63 25.45
N ASP A 435 -16.78 -13.43 25.01
CA ASP A 435 -17.45 -12.17 25.33
C ASP A 435 -18.48 -11.81 24.24
N ASP A 436 -19.72 -12.13 24.50
CA ASP A 436 -20.83 -11.80 23.60
C ASP A 436 -20.96 -10.27 23.37
N ASN A 437 -20.60 -9.45 24.36
CA ASN A 437 -20.62 -7.99 24.21
C ASN A 437 -19.52 -7.51 23.26
N CYS A 438 -18.35 -8.14 23.28
CA CYS A 438 -17.28 -7.86 22.32
C CYS A 438 -17.73 -8.20 20.90
N MET A 439 -18.34 -9.38 20.71
CA MET A 439 -18.88 -9.80 19.43
C MET A 439 -19.98 -8.83 18.93
N GLU A 440 -20.88 -8.42 19.80
CA GLU A 440 -21.92 -7.45 19.46
C GLU A 440 -21.32 -6.09 19.03
N LYS A 441 -20.29 -5.60 19.71
CA LYS A 441 -19.56 -4.38 19.32
C LYS A 441 -18.94 -4.52 17.93
N VAL A 442 -18.33 -5.68 17.64
CA VAL A 442 -17.79 -5.96 16.31
C VAL A 442 -18.88 -5.87 15.23
N LEU A 443 -20.02 -6.49 15.44
CA LEU A 443 -21.12 -6.48 14.49
C LEU A 443 -21.70 -5.07 14.29
N LYS A 444 -21.89 -4.30 15.37
CA LYS A 444 -22.30 -2.88 15.29
C LYS A 444 -21.29 -2.03 14.54
N THR A 445 -20.00 -2.29 14.75
CA THR A 445 -18.94 -1.55 14.05
C THR A 445 -18.93 -1.87 12.55
N LEU A 446 -19.15 -3.13 12.16
CA LEU A 446 -19.28 -3.50 10.75
C LEU A 446 -20.46 -2.75 10.09
N THR A 447 -21.63 -2.70 10.74
CA THR A 447 -22.78 -1.94 10.21
C THR A 447 -22.49 -0.44 10.11
N ALA A 448 -21.78 0.13 11.10
CA ALA A 448 -21.39 1.54 11.09
C ALA A 448 -20.40 1.87 9.95
N ILE A 449 -19.48 0.96 9.64
CA ILE A 449 -18.55 1.11 8.52
C ILE A 449 -19.33 1.04 7.19
N ALA A 450 -20.27 0.10 7.05
CA ALA A 450 -21.12 0.04 5.86
C ALA A 450 -21.91 1.35 5.65
N ASN A 451 -22.30 2.02 6.72
CA ASN A 451 -23.04 3.28 6.68
C ASN A 451 -22.18 4.53 6.42
N LEU A 452 -20.88 4.41 6.18
CA LEU A 452 -20.02 5.58 5.90
C LEU A 452 -20.36 6.24 4.57
N ALA A 453 -20.53 5.46 3.51
CA ALA A 453 -20.89 5.94 2.18
C ALA A 453 -21.33 4.75 1.30
N LYS A 454 -21.94 5.06 0.15
CA LYS A 454 -22.13 4.08 -0.93
C LYS A 454 -20.79 3.47 -1.32
N ASP A 455 -20.77 2.16 -1.53
CA ASP A 455 -19.58 1.37 -1.89
C ASP A 455 -18.43 1.41 -0.87
N SER A 456 -18.67 1.93 0.36
CA SER A 456 -17.67 1.90 1.42
C SER A 456 -17.25 0.47 1.74
N ILE A 457 -15.93 0.25 1.87
CA ILE A 457 -15.36 -1.03 2.27
C ILE A 457 -14.66 -0.84 3.61
N GLY A 458 -14.84 -1.79 4.52
CA GLY A 458 -14.09 -1.76 5.77
C GLY A 458 -13.82 -3.12 6.37
N TYR A 459 -12.99 -3.10 7.40
CA TYR A 459 -12.38 -4.29 7.97
C TYR A 459 -12.37 -4.23 9.50
N ILE A 460 -12.63 -5.38 10.11
CA ILE A 460 -12.30 -5.59 11.53
C ILE A 460 -11.28 -6.73 11.61
N ILE A 461 -10.15 -6.43 12.23
CA ILE A 461 -9.02 -7.34 12.32
C ILE A 461 -8.93 -7.83 13.77
N VAL A 462 -9.04 -9.14 13.96
CA VAL A 462 -9.01 -9.80 15.27
C VAL A 462 -7.72 -10.60 15.43
N GLY A 463 -7.07 -10.46 16.57
CA GLY A 463 -5.73 -10.94 16.85
C GLY A 463 -4.66 -9.86 16.70
N VAL A 464 -5.06 -8.59 16.69
CA VAL A 464 -4.17 -7.43 16.60
C VAL A 464 -4.56 -6.39 17.63
N ALA A 465 -3.58 -5.88 18.37
CA ALA A 465 -3.72 -4.72 19.25
C ALA A 465 -3.13 -3.47 18.57
N ASP A 466 -3.88 -2.37 18.58
CA ASP A 466 -3.44 -1.04 18.16
C ASP A 466 -2.78 -0.24 19.30
N LYS A 467 -2.86 -0.75 20.53
CA LYS A 467 -2.24 -0.17 21.73
C LYS A 467 -1.31 -1.16 22.41
N LYS A 468 -0.15 -0.67 22.82
CA LYS A 468 0.82 -1.48 23.56
C LYS A 468 0.24 -2.06 24.85
N ALA A 469 -0.56 -1.27 25.57
CA ALA A 469 -1.17 -1.71 26.83
C ALA A 469 -2.05 -2.96 26.68
N ASP A 470 -2.82 -3.04 25.58
CA ASP A 470 -3.69 -4.18 25.29
C ASP A 470 -2.86 -5.42 24.92
N SER A 471 -1.76 -5.23 24.19
CA SER A 471 -0.80 -6.28 23.89
C SER A 471 -0.09 -6.78 25.15
N ASP A 472 0.43 -5.89 25.99
CA ASP A 472 1.12 -6.24 27.24
C ASP A 472 0.18 -7.01 28.18
N PHE A 473 -1.12 -6.63 28.21
CA PHE A 473 -2.13 -7.32 28.98
C PHE A 473 -2.40 -8.74 28.43
N HIS A 474 -2.52 -8.88 27.12
CA HIS A 474 -2.67 -10.17 26.44
C HIS A 474 -1.45 -11.07 26.68
N GLU A 475 -0.23 -10.54 26.54
CA GLU A 475 1.00 -11.28 26.78
C GLU A 475 1.10 -11.81 28.23
N LYS A 476 0.72 -10.95 29.19
CA LYS A 476 0.68 -11.30 30.60
C LYS A 476 -0.33 -12.43 30.87
N TYR A 477 -1.50 -12.35 30.24
CA TYR A 477 -2.59 -13.28 30.45
C TYR A 477 -2.34 -14.65 29.79
N TYR A 478 -2.01 -14.64 28.48
CA TYR A 478 -1.80 -15.87 27.71
C TYR A 478 -0.34 -16.36 27.69
N LYS A 479 0.59 -15.61 28.27
CA LYS A 479 2.04 -15.89 28.27
C LYS A 479 2.61 -16.09 26.86
N SER A 480 2.04 -15.41 25.89
CA SER A 480 2.40 -15.47 24.47
C SER A 480 2.81 -14.09 23.99
N LYS A 481 4.09 -13.94 23.59
CA LYS A 481 4.61 -12.66 23.09
C LYS A 481 3.97 -12.29 21.75
N SER A 482 3.60 -11.04 21.58
CA SER A 482 3.13 -10.51 20.32
C SER A 482 4.28 -10.31 19.32
N ILE A 483 3.93 -10.26 18.04
CA ILE A 483 4.84 -9.85 16.96
C ILE A 483 4.57 -8.38 16.69
N GLN A 484 5.57 -7.54 16.88
CA GLN A 484 5.43 -6.11 16.60
C GLN A 484 5.60 -5.85 15.10
N TYR A 485 4.62 -5.18 14.51
CA TYR A 485 4.69 -4.62 13.18
C TYR A 485 4.37 -3.12 13.24
N LYS A 486 5.38 -2.28 13.09
CA LYS A 486 5.28 -0.81 13.30
C LYS A 486 4.63 -0.48 14.66
N ASN A 487 3.49 0.19 14.66
CA ASN A 487 2.75 0.56 15.87
C ASN A 487 1.72 -0.50 16.29
N PHE A 488 1.61 -1.61 15.56
CA PHE A 488 0.69 -2.70 15.87
C PHE A 488 1.39 -3.86 16.55
N TYR A 489 0.62 -4.59 17.35
CA TYR A 489 1.08 -5.76 18.09
C TYR A 489 0.19 -6.94 17.73
N ILE A 490 0.74 -7.88 16.99
CA ILE A 490 0.01 -9.04 16.48
C ILE A 490 0.06 -10.12 17.55
N THR A 491 -1.04 -10.24 18.28
CA THR A 491 -1.21 -11.16 19.41
C THR A 491 -1.66 -12.55 18.95
N GLY A 492 -2.49 -12.58 17.89
CA GLY A 492 -3.17 -13.78 17.42
C GLY A 492 -4.31 -14.23 18.35
N ILE A 493 -5.17 -15.08 17.82
CA ILE A 493 -6.32 -15.66 18.56
C ILE A 493 -6.17 -17.16 18.82
N GLN A 494 -5.00 -17.75 18.55
CA GLN A 494 -4.75 -19.18 18.76
C GLN A 494 -4.93 -19.59 20.24
N ALA A 495 -4.49 -18.76 21.19
CA ALA A 495 -4.61 -19.04 22.61
C ALA A 495 -6.08 -19.08 23.11
N GLU A 496 -6.99 -18.39 22.42
CA GLU A 496 -8.43 -18.52 22.64
C GLU A 496 -8.97 -19.81 22.02
N ALA A 497 -8.55 -20.09 20.77
CA ALA A 497 -8.96 -21.30 20.05
C ALA A 497 -8.50 -22.59 20.74
N ASP A 498 -7.33 -22.59 21.39
CA ASP A 498 -6.77 -23.72 22.15
C ASP A 498 -7.63 -24.10 23.37
N LYS A 499 -8.59 -23.27 23.78
CA LYS A 499 -9.54 -23.57 24.86
C LYS A 499 -10.75 -24.40 24.42
N TYR A 500 -10.89 -24.60 23.12
CA TYR A 500 -11.92 -25.45 22.52
C TYR A 500 -11.33 -26.81 22.13
N LYS A 501 -12.18 -27.82 21.93
CA LYS A 501 -11.73 -29.15 21.52
C LYS A 501 -10.97 -29.12 20.20
N THR A 502 -11.39 -28.22 19.28
CA THR A 502 -10.73 -27.96 18.01
C THR A 502 -10.82 -26.47 17.66
N HIS A 503 -9.88 -25.96 16.86
CA HIS A 503 -9.94 -24.61 16.34
C HIS A 503 -11.20 -24.38 15.45
N ASP A 504 -11.71 -25.45 14.82
CA ASP A 504 -12.94 -25.39 14.02
C ASP A 504 -14.17 -25.16 14.91
N GLU A 505 -14.20 -25.70 16.13
CA GLU A 505 -15.28 -25.44 17.10
C GLU A 505 -15.32 -23.94 17.49
N TYR A 506 -14.16 -23.34 17.73
CA TYR A 506 -14.06 -21.90 18.01
C TYR A 506 -14.55 -21.07 16.82
N ARG A 507 -14.10 -21.41 15.61
CA ARG A 507 -14.54 -20.76 14.37
C ARG A 507 -16.05 -20.89 14.15
N THR A 508 -16.59 -22.09 14.31
CA THR A 508 -18.04 -22.38 14.19
C THR A 508 -18.86 -21.54 15.17
N LYS A 509 -18.34 -21.34 16.38
CA LYS A 509 -19.00 -20.47 17.38
C LYS A 509 -19.09 -19.04 16.90
N ILE A 510 -18.00 -18.49 16.34
CA ILE A 510 -18.00 -17.14 15.76
C ILE A 510 -18.99 -17.04 14.59
N GLU A 511 -18.95 -17.99 13.65
CA GLU A 511 -19.86 -18.04 12.50
C GLU A 511 -21.33 -18.09 12.93
N ASN A 512 -21.65 -18.88 13.94
CA ASN A 512 -23.01 -18.97 14.48
C ASN A 512 -23.46 -17.64 15.12
N LYS A 513 -22.57 -16.90 15.80
CA LYS A 513 -22.90 -15.57 16.34
C LYS A 513 -23.18 -14.55 15.24
N ILE A 514 -22.48 -14.63 14.11
CA ILE A 514 -22.75 -13.77 12.95
C ILE A 514 -24.08 -14.17 12.29
N LYS A 515 -24.29 -15.46 12.06
CA LYS A 515 -25.48 -16.01 11.40
C LYS A 515 -26.78 -15.65 12.12
N HIS A 516 -26.75 -15.62 13.45
CA HIS A 516 -27.90 -15.27 14.28
C HIS A 516 -27.87 -13.81 14.77
N SER A 517 -27.08 -12.95 14.12
CA SER A 517 -27.01 -11.54 14.47
C SER A 517 -28.24 -10.75 14.01
N LYS A 518 -28.40 -9.58 14.60
CA LYS A 518 -29.52 -8.65 14.31
C LYS A 518 -29.21 -7.68 13.16
N ILE A 519 -28.32 -8.06 12.23
CA ILE A 519 -27.98 -7.20 11.07
C ILE A 519 -29.11 -7.25 10.04
N THR A 520 -29.51 -6.09 9.57
CA THR A 520 -30.54 -5.93 8.54
C THR A 520 -30.08 -4.90 7.49
N PRO A 521 -30.17 -5.17 6.17
CA PRO A 521 -30.67 -6.41 5.53
C PRO A 521 -29.78 -7.63 5.75
N SER A 522 -30.38 -8.84 5.75
CA SER A 522 -29.70 -10.12 6.02
C SER A 522 -28.60 -10.47 5.00
N LYS A 523 -28.66 -9.92 3.78
CA LYS A 523 -27.58 -10.10 2.78
C LYS A 523 -26.19 -9.71 3.28
N TYR A 524 -26.12 -8.75 4.24
CA TYR A 524 -24.86 -8.37 4.86
C TYR A 524 -24.33 -9.42 5.83
N ILE A 525 -25.19 -10.23 6.44
CA ILE A 525 -24.77 -11.40 7.21
C ILE A 525 -24.04 -12.39 6.30
N ASP A 526 -24.67 -12.72 5.15
CA ASP A 526 -24.09 -13.62 4.15
C ASP A 526 -22.79 -13.05 3.57
N GLN A 527 -22.75 -11.73 3.36
CA GLN A 527 -21.55 -11.05 2.87
C GLN A 527 -20.39 -11.15 3.88
N ILE A 528 -20.63 -10.88 5.16
CA ILE A 528 -19.63 -11.00 6.22
C ILE A 528 -19.11 -12.44 6.32
N LEU A 529 -19.99 -13.44 6.31
CA LEU A 529 -19.62 -14.85 6.37
C LEU A 529 -18.78 -15.30 5.17
N ARG A 530 -19.16 -14.89 3.95
CA ARG A 530 -18.40 -15.21 2.72
C ARG A 530 -17.03 -14.55 2.67
N ASN A 531 -16.90 -13.35 3.25
CA ASN A 531 -15.67 -12.55 3.22
C ASN A 531 -14.88 -12.65 4.53
N MET A 532 -15.25 -13.55 5.42
CA MET A 532 -14.50 -13.84 6.63
C MET A 532 -13.23 -14.63 6.28
N ASP A 533 -12.08 -14.10 6.68
CA ASP A 533 -10.79 -14.64 6.32
C ASP A 533 -10.02 -15.06 7.57
N TYR A 534 -9.63 -16.32 7.63
CA TYR A 534 -8.87 -16.89 8.75
C TYR A 534 -7.54 -17.43 8.22
N PHE A 535 -6.42 -16.85 8.66
CA PHE A 535 -5.09 -17.24 8.19
C PHE A 535 -4.03 -17.08 9.28
N LYS A 536 -2.81 -17.50 8.98
CA LYS A 536 -1.67 -17.36 9.87
C LYS A 536 -0.76 -16.23 9.42
N TYR A 537 -0.47 -15.32 10.36
CA TYR A 537 0.64 -14.39 10.27
C TYR A 537 1.79 -14.98 11.08
N TYR A 538 2.76 -15.57 10.40
CA TYR A 538 3.78 -16.45 10.98
C TYR A 538 3.12 -17.58 11.79
N ASP A 539 3.26 -17.58 13.12
CA ASP A 539 2.65 -18.54 14.05
C ASP A 539 1.36 -18.02 14.71
N ARG A 540 0.88 -16.84 14.36
CA ARG A 540 -0.29 -16.19 14.93
C ARG A 540 -1.51 -16.37 14.03
N SER A 541 -2.61 -16.87 14.58
CA SER A 541 -3.89 -16.97 13.89
C SER A 541 -4.60 -15.63 13.90
N ILE A 542 -4.99 -15.14 12.74
CA ILE A 542 -5.67 -13.86 12.52
C ILE A 542 -7.01 -14.12 11.86
N LEU A 543 -8.02 -13.36 12.29
CA LEU A 543 -9.34 -13.36 11.69
C LEU A 543 -9.66 -11.95 11.19
N ILE A 544 -10.11 -11.86 9.95
CA ILE A 544 -10.51 -10.59 9.32
C ILE A 544 -11.97 -10.69 8.91
N PHE A 545 -12.76 -9.71 9.31
CA PHE A 545 -14.08 -9.46 8.77
C PHE A 545 -14.00 -8.35 7.74
N ARG A 546 -14.68 -8.53 6.62
CA ARG A 546 -14.82 -7.51 5.59
C ARG A 546 -16.30 -7.24 5.35
N ILE A 547 -16.65 -5.97 5.25
CA ILE A 547 -17.98 -5.51 4.85
C ILE A 547 -17.84 -4.49 3.72
N GLN A 548 -18.79 -4.51 2.78
CA GLN A 548 -18.89 -3.52 1.70
C GLN A 548 -20.33 -3.08 1.59
N ASN A 549 -20.57 -1.78 1.51
CA ASN A 549 -21.90 -1.26 1.27
C ASN A 549 -22.36 -1.57 -0.17
N GLU A 550 -23.58 -2.07 -0.32
CA GLU A 550 -24.20 -2.42 -1.59
C GLU A 550 -25.41 -1.51 -1.92
N GLY A 551 -25.38 -0.29 -1.43
CA GLY A 551 -26.43 0.71 -1.67
C GLY A 551 -27.57 0.72 -0.65
N ASP A 552 -27.40 0.07 0.52
CA ASP A 552 -28.42 0.05 1.58
C ASP A 552 -27.89 0.71 2.86
N ALA A 553 -28.78 1.31 3.62
CA ALA A 553 -28.53 1.64 5.01
C ALA A 553 -28.65 0.40 5.88
N VAL A 554 -27.61 0.08 6.66
CA VAL A 554 -27.50 -1.18 7.42
C VAL A 554 -27.79 -0.94 8.89
N LYS A 555 -28.75 -1.70 9.45
CA LYS A 555 -29.11 -1.67 10.89
C LYS A 555 -28.45 -2.82 11.66
N TYR A 556 -28.29 -2.58 12.97
CA TYR A 556 -28.12 -3.65 13.96
C TYR A 556 -29.24 -3.53 15.00
N GLY A 557 -30.14 -4.51 15.01
CA GLY A 557 -31.40 -4.39 15.74
C GLY A 557 -32.25 -3.26 15.16
N ASP A 558 -32.73 -2.38 16.02
CA ASP A 558 -33.60 -1.26 15.61
C ASP A 558 -32.85 0.03 15.28
N CYS A 559 -31.52 0.04 15.42
CA CYS A 559 -30.70 1.25 15.29
C CYS A 559 -29.76 1.19 14.08
N TYR A 560 -29.56 2.34 13.44
CA TYR A 560 -28.42 2.59 12.55
C TYR A 560 -27.23 3.06 13.39
N TYR A 561 -26.04 2.69 12.95
CA TYR A 561 -24.78 3.12 13.57
C TYR A 561 -23.90 3.82 12.54
N GLU A 562 -23.08 4.77 13.00
CA GLU A 562 -22.05 5.42 12.19
C GLU A 562 -20.71 5.48 12.92
N ARG A 563 -19.64 5.70 12.14
CA ARG A 563 -18.29 5.92 12.68
C ARG A 563 -18.03 7.41 12.83
N GLN A 564 -17.65 7.81 14.04
CA GLN A 564 -17.06 9.13 14.30
C GLN A 564 -15.60 8.92 14.75
N GLY A 565 -14.66 9.10 13.82
CA GLY A 565 -13.29 8.64 13.99
C GLY A 565 -13.24 7.13 14.25
N THR A 566 -12.67 6.70 15.37
CA THR A 566 -12.61 5.30 15.79
C THR A 566 -13.81 4.84 16.63
N SER A 567 -14.76 5.72 16.94
CA SER A 567 -15.93 5.40 17.77
C SER A 567 -17.13 4.98 16.92
N THR A 568 -17.87 3.98 17.40
CA THR A 568 -19.15 3.54 16.82
C THR A 568 -20.29 4.11 17.68
N ILE A 569 -21.13 4.94 17.08
CA ILE A 569 -22.24 5.60 17.78
C ILE A 569 -23.57 5.33 17.06
N PRO A 570 -24.69 5.27 17.78
CA PRO A 570 -26.01 5.19 17.16
C PRO A 570 -26.35 6.51 16.44
N ILE A 571 -27.01 6.40 15.28
CA ILE A 571 -27.53 7.56 14.55
C ILE A 571 -28.89 7.92 15.15
N PRO A 572 -29.07 9.16 15.62
CA PRO A 572 -30.39 9.64 16.08
C PRO A 572 -31.42 9.63 14.95
N SER A 573 -32.69 9.41 15.28
CA SER A 573 -33.77 9.30 14.30
C SER A 573 -33.94 10.54 13.42
N ASP A 574 -33.66 11.72 13.93
CA ASP A 574 -33.68 12.98 13.19
C ASP A 574 -32.58 13.08 12.11
N LYS A 575 -31.50 12.28 12.23
CA LYS A 575 -30.38 12.21 11.28
C LYS A 575 -30.43 11.02 10.32
N GLU A 576 -31.42 10.14 10.44
CA GLU A 576 -31.55 8.98 9.53
C GLU A 576 -31.72 9.41 8.06
N ARG A 577 -32.35 10.55 7.80
CA ARG A 577 -32.50 11.11 6.44
C ARG A 577 -31.16 11.46 5.81
N ASP A 578 -30.20 11.92 6.59
CA ASP A 578 -28.85 12.27 6.09
C ASP A 578 -28.04 11.00 5.80
N LEU A 579 -28.25 9.93 6.57
CA LEU A 579 -27.70 8.62 6.24
C LEU A 579 -28.19 8.14 4.87
N TRP A 580 -29.52 8.20 4.63
CA TRP A 580 -30.09 7.76 3.36
C TRP A 580 -29.58 8.56 2.17
N LYS A 581 -29.43 9.87 2.29
CA LYS A 581 -28.81 10.70 1.25
C LYS A 581 -27.37 10.30 0.95
N ARG A 582 -26.61 9.97 1.98
CA ARG A 582 -25.21 9.56 1.88
C ARG A 582 -25.02 8.20 1.20
N ILE A 583 -25.99 7.30 1.33
CA ILE A 583 -25.95 5.94 0.78
C ILE A 583 -26.56 5.85 -0.63
N ILE A 584 -27.65 6.58 -0.89
CA ILE A 584 -28.38 6.49 -2.17
C ILE A 584 -27.87 7.54 -3.17
N GLY A 585 -27.33 8.66 -2.71
CA GLY A 585 -26.81 9.79 -3.51
C GLY A 585 -27.83 10.86 -3.67
#